data_a76973c6728463d1170eabb74c753a48
#
_entry.id   a76973c6728463d1170eabb74c753a48
#
_cell.length_a   1.000
_cell.length_b   1.000
_cell.length_c   1.000
_cell.angle_alpha   90.00
_cell.angle_beta   90.00
_cell.angle_gamma   90.00
#
_symmetry.space_group_name_H-M   'P 1'
#
loop_
_entity.id
_entity.type
_entity.pdbx_description
1 polymer ?
#
loop_
_entity_poly.entity_id
_entity_poly.type
_entity_poly.pdbx_seq_one_letter_code
_entity_poly.pdbx_strand_id
1 'polypeptide(L)'
;MTYLSSNQLKQYEDQGYISPIEVLSNSEALKARKEIELIEKKLPNEIDKSGRYNVHLISPKLDSIVHNSKILDAVESIIGKNILVCSTTLFIKNPNEQGFVSYHQDAKYIGLEPHNWVTAWVALTDSNENNGCMKMLSLIHI
;
A
#
# COMPACT_ATOMS: atom_id res chain seq x y z
N MET A 1 -15.29 18.65 1.06
CA MET A 1 -13.97 19.10 0.60
C MET A 1 -13.15 17.85 0.34
N THR A 2 -12.46 17.78 -0.78
CA THR A 2 -11.54 16.67 -1.08
C THR A 2 -10.27 16.82 -0.24
N TYR A 3 -9.74 15.71 0.27
CA TYR A 3 -8.48 15.68 1.05
C TYR A 3 -7.27 16.02 0.15
N LEU A 4 -7.27 15.50 -1.07
CA LEU A 4 -6.26 15.82 -2.06
C LEU A 4 -6.58 17.17 -2.75
N SER A 5 -5.56 17.97 -2.95
CA SER A 5 -5.65 19.22 -3.71
C SER A 5 -5.89 18.94 -5.21
N SER A 6 -6.41 19.93 -5.93
CA SER A 6 -6.60 19.82 -7.38
C SER A 6 -5.29 19.50 -8.14
N ASN A 7 -4.15 20.02 -7.64
CA ASN A 7 -2.85 19.70 -8.24
C ASN A 7 -2.44 18.24 -8.02
N GLN A 8 -2.73 17.68 -6.84
CA GLN A 8 -2.46 16.27 -6.56
C GLN A 8 -3.37 15.35 -7.38
N LEU A 9 -4.65 15.69 -7.52
CA LEU A 9 -5.56 14.94 -8.39
C LEU A 9 -5.09 14.97 -9.83
N LYS A 10 -4.70 16.15 -10.33
CA LYS A 10 -4.13 16.27 -11.67
C LYS A 10 -2.84 15.46 -11.82
N GLN A 11 -1.95 15.46 -10.80
CA GLN A 11 -0.75 14.61 -10.82
C GLN A 11 -1.12 13.14 -10.92
N TYR A 12 -2.15 12.69 -10.19
CA TYR A 12 -2.62 11.30 -10.27
C TYR A 12 -3.14 10.94 -11.67
N GLU A 13 -3.92 11.83 -12.29
CA GLU A 13 -4.42 11.64 -13.65
C GLU A 13 -3.29 11.58 -14.69
N ASP A 14 -2.30 12.48 -14.55
CA ASP A 14 -1.20 12.59 -15.52
C ASP A 14 -0.13 11.49 -15.33
N GLN A 15 0.12 11.04 -14.10
CA GLN A 15 1.25 10.15 -13.76
C GLN A 15 0.83 8.76 -13.29
N GLY A 16 -0.42 8.58 -12.86
CA GLY A 16 -0.93 7.33 -12.31
C GLY A 16 -0.60 7.09 -10.84
N TYR A 17 0.04 8.04 -10.16
CA TYR A 17 0.34 7.94 -8.73
C TYR A 17 0.51 9.30 -8.07
N ILE A 18 0.40 9.32 -6.74
CA ILE A 18 0.72 10.46 -5.88
C ILE A 18 1.65 9.98 -4.77
N SER A 19 2.75 10.66 -4.56
CA SER A 19 3.70 10.38 -3.48
C SER A 19 4.54 11.63 -3.18
N PRO A 20 4.93 11.88 -1.90
CA PRO A 20 4.45 11.20 -0.69
C PRO A 20 3.13 11.79 -0.17
N ILE A 21 2.38 10.97 0.59
CA ILE A 21 1.26 11.41 1.44
C ILE A 21 1.59 11.00 2.87
N GLU A 22 1.66 11.96 3.78
CA GLU A 22 2.00 11.69 5.18
C GLU A 22 0.79 11.19 5.96
N VAL A 23 0.67 9.87 6.11
CA VAL A 23 -0.47 9.19 6.75
C VAL A 23 -0.16 8.66 8.14
N LEU A 24 1.08 8.24 8.40
CA LEU A 24 1.56 7.71 9.67
C LEU A 24 2.77 8.51 10.17
N SER A 25 2.85 8.72 11.47
CA SER A 25 4.10 9.15 12.11
C SER A 25 5.11 7.99 12.14
N ASN A 26 6.39 8.31 12.30
CA ASN A 26 7.45 7.30 12.45
C ASN A 26 7.17 6.33 13.61
N SER A 27 6.56 6.81 14.71
CA SER A 27 6.21 5.96 15.85
C SER A 27 5.07 5.00 15.55
N GLU A 28 4.09 5.40 14.74
CA GLU A 28 3.00 4.54 14.28
C GLU A 28 3.48 3.49 13.29
N ALA A 29 4.30 3.88 12.32
CA ALA A 29 4.94 2.96 11.39
C ALA A 29 5.78 1.89 12.13
N LEU A 30 6.59 2.32 13.12
CA LEU A 30 7.37 1.40 13.95
C LEU A 30 6.49 0.44 14.76
N LYS A 31 5.36 0.91 15.31
CA LYS A 31 4.42 0.04 16.03
C LYS A 31 3.78 -1.00 15.11
N ALA A 32 3.41 -0.60 13.90
CA ALA A 32 2.87 -1.53 12.90
C ALA A 32 3.91 -2.57 12.48
N ARG A 33 5.15 -2.15 12.22
CA ARG A 33 6.26 -3.06 11.93
C ARG A 33 6.47 -4.08 13.03
N LYS A 34 6.56 -3.64 14.30
CA LYS A 34 6.72 -4.55 15.46
C LYS A 34 5.54 -5.54 15.58
N GLU A 35 4.34 -5.14 15.21
CA GLU A 35 3.20 -6.06 15.18
C GLU A 35 3.40 -7.17 14.15
N ILE A 36 3.88 -6.82 12.95
CA ILE A 36 4.19 -7.81 11.91
C ILE A 36 5.29 -8.76 12.38
N GLU A 37 6.38 -8.25 12.96
CA GLU A 37 7.48 -9.06 13.52
C GLU A 37 6.99 -10.02 14.64
N LEU A 38 6.01 -9.60 15.44
CA LEU A 38 5.37 -10.46 16.44
C LEU A 38 4.50 -11.56 15.82
N ILE A 39 3.79 -11.24 14.74
CA ILE A 39 2.99 -12.23 14.01
C ILE A 39 3.93 -13.25 13.35
N GLU A 40 4.99 -12.83 12.69
CA GLU A 40 6.02 -13.72 12.13
C GLU A 40 6.59 -14.68 13.17
N LYS A 41 6.93 -14.15 14.35
CA LYS A 41 7.45 -14.97 15.45
C LYS A 41 6.44 -16.01 15.97
N LYS A 42 5.16 -15.69 15.98
CA LYS A 42 4.09 -16.59 16.44
C LYS A 42 3.68 -17.62 15.39
N LEU A 43 3.78 -17.25 14.14
CA LEU A 43 3.36 -18.04 12.97
C LEU A 43 4.53 -18.19 11.99
N PRO A 44 5.63 -18.85 12.41
CA PRO A 44 6.81 -19.01 11.56
C PRO A 44 6.45 -19.78 10.30
N ASN A 45 6.91 -19.31 9.16
CA ASN A 45 6.64 -19.84 7.81
C ASN A 45 5.24 -19.54 7.23
N GLU A 46 4.33 -18.88 7.96
CA GLU A 46 3.03 -18.53 7.40
C GLU A 46 3.10 -17.20 6.64
N ILE A 47 3.81 -16.20 7.16
CA ILE A 47 3.94 -14.88 6.53
C ILE A 47 4.69 -14.95 5.19
N ASP A 48 5.67 -15.85 5.06
CA ASP A 48 6.40 -16.03 3.81
C ASP A 48 5.58 -16.70 2.70
N LYS A 49 4.43 -17.27 3.04
CA LYS A 49 3.54 -17.95 2.09
C LYS A 49 2.23 -17.19 1.91
N SER A 50 1.17 -17.70 2.52
CA SER A 50 -0.18 -17.14 2.42
C SER A 50 -0.45 -16.05 3.46
N GLY A 51 0.24 -16.07 4.59
CA GLY A 51 0.01 -15.16 5.71
C GLY A 51 0.40 -13.70 5.47
N ARG A 52 1.05 -13.39 4.34
CA ARG A 52 1.28 -11.99 3.90
C ARG A 52 0.03 -11.30 3.37
N TYR A 53 -1.02 -12.07 3.07
CA TYR A 53 -2.27 -11.54 2.56
C TYR A 53 -3.30 -11.36 3.67
N ASN A 54 -4.05 -10.27 3.59
CA ASN A 54 -5.17 -9.95 4.49
C ASN A 54 -4.82 -9.93 5.98
N VAL A 55 -3.60 -9.50 6.31
CA VAL A 55 -3.11 -9.42 7.70
C VAL A 55 -3.95 -8.49 8.59
N HIS A 56 -4.70 -7.56 8.00
CA HIS A 56 -5.64 -6.71 8.71
C HIS A 56 -6.75 -7.53 9.38
N LEU A 57 -7.13 -8.69 8.86
CA LEU A 57 -8.18 -9.54 9.43
C LEU A 57 -7.74 -10.27 10.72
N ILE A 58 -6.43 -10.37 10.98
CA ILE A 58 -5.87 -11.07 12.15
C ILE A 58 -5.22 -10.14 13.16
N SER A 59 -5.06 -8.85 12.84
CA SER A 59 -4.45 -7.86 13.73
C SER A 59 -5.22 -6.55 13.75
N PRO A 60 -5.86 -6.19 14.88
CA PRO A 60 -6.53 -4.89 15.02
C PRO A 60 -5.62 -3.68 14.79
N LYS A 61 -4.30 -3.81 15.02
CA LYS A 61 -3.35 -2.73 14.75
C LYS A 61 -3.11 -2.55 13.26
N LEU A 62 -3.05 -3.63 12.50
CA LEU A 62 -2.93 -3.56 11.04
C LEU A 62 -4.25 -3.15 10.39
N ASP A 63 -5.36 -3.59 10.97
CA ASP A 63 -6.70 -3.13 10.57
C ASP A 63 -6.87 -1.61 10.75
N SER A 64 -6.33 -1.03 11.83
CA SER A 64 -6.37 0.41 12.05
C SER A 64 -5.63 1.23 10.99
N ILE A 65 -4.67 0.65 10.26
CA ILE A 65 -4.03 1.31 9.12
C ILE A 65 -4.98 1.33 7.93
N VAL A 66 -5.68 0.23 7.67
CA VAL A 66 -6.67 0.14 6.59
C VAL A 66 -7.79 1.16 6.80
N HIS A 67 -8.17 1.40 8.06
CA HIS A 67 -9.20 2.37 8.45
C HIS A 67 -8.64 3.77 8.81
N ASN A 68 -7.38 4.04 8.49
CA ASN A 68 -6.78 5.36 8.74
C ASN A 68 -7.48 6.43 7.89
N SER A 69 -8.02 7.47 8.54
CA SER A 69 -8.80 8.52 7.87
C SER A 69 -8.02 9.20 6.75
N LYS A 70 -6.72 9.49 6.94
CA LYS A 70 -5.90 10.15 5.92
C LYS A 70 -5.73 9.28 4.66
N ILE A 71 -5.67 7.96 4.82
CA ILE A 71 -5.63 7.01 3.69
C ILE A 71 -7.00 7.00 3.00
N LEU A 72 -8.07 6.82 3.78
CA LEU A 72 -9.44 6.75 3.24
C LEU A 72 -9.84 8.06 2.55
N ASP A 73 -9.53 9.21 3.14
CA ASP A 73 -9.81 10.53 2.57
C ASP A 73 -9.06 10.76 1.24
N ALA A 74 -7.80 10.27 1.15
CA ALA A 74 -7.04 10.33 -0.09
C ALA A 74 -7.66 9.42 -1.17
N VAL A 75 -8.02 8.19 -0.81
CA VAL A 75 -8.67 7.23 -1.71
C VAL A 75 -10.06 7.74 -2.14
N GLU A 76 -10.86 8.27 -1.21
CA GLU A 76 -12.16 8.89 -1.51
C GLU A 76 -12.03 10.02 -2.53
N SER A 77 -10.95 10.80 -2.44
CA SER A 77 -10.70 11.89 -3.39
C SER A 77 -10.50 11.41 -4.82
N ILE A 78 -10.12 10.13 -5.02
CA ILE A 78 -9.84 9.54 -6.34
C ILE A 78 -11.04 8.73 -6.85
N ILE A 79 -11.56 7.79 -6.04
CA ILE A 79 -12.59 6.84 -6.49
C ILE A 79 -13.98 7.10 -5.90
N GLY A 80 -14.14 8.14 -5.07
CA GLY A 80 -15.41 8.48 -4.43
C GLY A 80 -15.67 7.73 -3.13
N LYS A 81 -16.86 7.99 -2.54
CA LYS A 81 -17.18 7.61 -1.15
C LYS A 81 -17.40 6.12 -0.91
N ASN A 82 -17.78 5.38 -1.93
CA ASN A 82 -18.11 3.96 -1.81
C ASN A 82 -16.83 3.11 -1.91
N ILE A 83 -16.10 3.02 -0.81
CA ILE A 83 -14.83 2.33 -0.74
C ILE A 83 -15.03 0.94 -0.14
N LEU A 84 -14.49 -0.07 -0.80
CA LEU A 84 -14.40 -1.44 -0.31
C LEU A 84 -12.93 -1.86 -0.29
N VAL A 85 -12.47 -2.38 0.84
CA VAL A 85 -11.13 -3.00 0.94
C VAL A 85 -11.18 -4.38 0.29
N CYS A 86 -10.46 -4.55 -0.80
CA CYS A 86 -10.38 -5.84 -1.47
C CYS A 86 -9.40 -6.78 -0.76
N SER A 87 -8.18 -6.30 -0.51
CA SER A 87 -7.14 -7.08 0.17
C SER A 87 -6.06 -6.17 0.74
N THR A 88 -5.24 -6.73 1.63
CA THR A 88 -3.96 -6.16 2.02
C THR A 88 -2.84 -7.15 1.76
N THR A 89 -1.66 -6.66 1.38
CA THR A 89 -0.49 -7.51 1.13
C THR A 89 0.73 -6.90 1.80
N LEU A 90 1.48 -7.71 2.54
CA LEU A 90 2.77 -7.33 3.07
C LEU A 90 3.85 -7.57 2.01
N PHE A 91 4.59 -6.52 1.67
CA PHE A 91 5.79 -6.61 0.85
C PHE A 91 7.02 -6.57 1.76
N ILE A 92 7.56 -7.74 2.05
CA ILE A 92 8.73 -7.93 2.91
C ILE A 92 9.90 -8.27 1.99
N LYS A 93 10.99 -7.52 2.13
CA LYS A 93 12.26 -7.76 1.44
C LYS A 93 13.34 -8.05 2.46
N ASN A 94 13.92 -9.23 2.39
CA ASN A 94 15.05 -9.61 3.23
C ASN A 94 16.37 -9.12 2.62
N PRO A 95 17.38 -8.82 3.44
CA PRO A 95 18.72 -8.48 2.93
C PRO A 95 19.24 -9.56 1.98
N ASN A 96 19.79 -9.14 0.84
CA ASN A 96 20.35 -10.01 -0.21
C ASN A 96 19.35 -10.93 -0.92
N GLU A 97 18.03 -10.71 -0.74
CA GLU A 97 17.01 -11.45 -1.48
C GLU A 97 17.02 -11.05 -2.98
N GLN A 98 17.05 -12.08 -3.86
CA GLN A 98 17.09 -11.89 -5.31
C GLN A 98 15.69 -11.60 -5.92
N GLY A 99 14.61 -11.77 -5.12
CA GLY A 99 13.25 -11.62 -5.58
C GLY A 99 12.91 -10.18 -5.96
N PHE A 100 12.21 -10.01 -7.07
CA PHE A 100 11.64 -8.73 -7.48
C PHE A 100 10.21 -8.93 -8.04
N VAL A 101 9.44 -7.87 -7.99
CA VAL A 101 8.13 -7.80 -8.64
C VAL A 101 8.29 -7.04 -9.94
N SER A 102 7.92 -7.65 -11.07
CA SER A 102 7.96 -6.99 -12.38
C SER A 102 6.98 -5.83 -12.47
N TYR A 103 7.21 -4.90 -13.39
CA TYR A 103 6.26 -3.82 -13.68
C TYR A 103 4.91 -4.40 -14.12
N HIS A 104 3.85 -3.90 -13.50
CA HIS A 104 2.47 -4.31 -13.80
C HIS A 104 1.50 -3.19 -13.42
N GLN A 105 0.23 -3.39 -13.75
CA GLN A 105 -0.88 -2.57 -13.28
C GLN A 105 -1.84 -3.44 -12.48
N ASP A 106 -2.10 -3.09 -11.21
CA ASP A 106 -2.93 -3.88 -10.30
C ASP A 106 -4.33 -4.10 -10.85
N ALA A 107 -4.97 -3.07 -11.40
CA ALA A 107 -6.31 -3.14 -11.96
C ALA A 107 -6.46 -4.23 -13.04
N LYS A 108 -5.39 -4.57 -13.76
CA LYS A 108 -5.39 -5.62 -14.77
C LYS A 108 -5.70 -7.00 -14.21
N TYR A 109 -5.26 -7.27 -12.97
CA TYR A 109 -5.45 -8.57 -12.31
C TYR A 109 -6.80 -8.71 -11.61
N ILE A 110 -7.42 -7.59 -11.24
CA ILE A 110 -8.65 -7.58 -10.44
C ILE A 110 -9.89 -7.80 -11.29
N GLY A 111 -9.86 -7.40 -12.56
CA GLY A 111 -10.97 -7.63 -13.49
C GLY A 111 -12.25 -6.87 -13.18
N LEU A 112 -12.16 -5.73 -12.48
CA LEU A 112 -13.31 -4.86 -12.24
C LEU A 112 -13.66 -4.03 -13.47
N GLU A 113 -14.95 -3.84 -13.71
CA GLU A 113 -15.49 -2.98 -14.75
C GLU A 113 -16.54 -2.02 -14.14
N PRO A 114 -16.35 -0.69 -14.14
CA PRO A 114 -15.15 0.02 -14.58
C PRO A 114 -13.93 -0.22 -13.65
N HIS A 115 -12.73 0.10 -14.12
CA HIS A 115 -11.47 -0.09 -13.38
C HIS A 115 -11.29 0.92 -12.23
N ASN A 116 -12.27 1.01 -11.34
CA ASN A 116 -12.20 1.86 -10.14
C ASN A 116 -11.38 1.17 -9.04
N TRP A 117 -10.07 1.17 -9.23
CA TRP A 117 -9.11 0.53 -8.34
C TRP A 117 -7.99 1.49 -7.94
N VAL A 118 -7.69 1.53 -6.65
CA VAL A 118 -6.56 2.29 -6.10
C VAL A 118 -5.80 1.41 -5.11
N THR A 119 -4.49 1.40 -5.21
CA THR A 119 -3.61 0.77 -4.24
C THR A 119 -2.96 1.83 -3.36
N ALA A 120 -3.21 1.76 -2.05
CA ALA A 120 -2.51 2.57 -1.06
C ALA A 120 -1.28 1.81 -0.56
N TRP A 121 -0.09 2.23 -0.99
CA TRP A 121 1.16 1.63 -0.54
C TRP A 121 1.72 2.40 0.68
N VAL A 122 1.85 1.73 1.82
CA VAL A 122 2.25 2.34 3.09
C VAL A 122 3.63 1.83 3.51
N ALA A 123 4.63 2.73 3.60
CA ALA A 123 5.96 2.40 4.08
C ALA A 123 5.96 2.24 5.61
N LEU A 124 6.39 1.08 6.11
CA LEU A 124 6.58 0.80 7.53
C LEU A 124 8.06 0.84 7.95
N THR A 125 8.95 1.00 6.98
CA THR A 125 10.39 1.22 7.12
C THR A 125 10.84 2.27 6.12
N ASP A 126 12.07 2.74 6.24
CA ASP A 126 12.66 3.56 5.19
C ASP A 126 12.58 2.83 3.85
N SER A 127 12.20 3.56 2.81
CA SER A 127 12.05 3.03 1.46
C SER A 127 12.79 3.94 0.48
N ASN A 128 13.89 3.42 -0.08
CA ASN A 128 14.76 4.14 -0.99
C ASN A 128 15.41 3.18 -2.01
N GLU A 129 16.16 3.71 -2.94
CA GLU A 129 16.77 2.90 -4.01
C GLU A 129 17.74 1.83 -3.52
N ASN A 130 18.38 2.02 -2.35
CA ASN A 130 19.35 1.07 -1.80
C ASN A 130 18.67 -0.12 -1.11
N ASN A 131 17.38 -0.02 -0.76
CA ASN A 131 16.66 -1.09 -0.07
C ASN A 131 15.44 -1.61 -0.87
N GLY A 132 15.38 -1.31 -2.15
CA GLY A 132 14.41 -1.89 -3.06
C GLY A 132 13.02 -1.24 -2.98
N CYS A 133 12.97 0.09 -2.94
CA CYS A 133 11.72 0.82 -3.04
C CYS A 133 10.91 0.47 -4.30
N MET A 134 9.62 0.76 -4.27
CA MET A 134 8.78 0.68 -5.45
C MET A 134 9.26 1.68 -6.51
N LYS A 135 9.26 1.26 -7.77
CA LYS A 135 9.58 2.10 -8.93
C LYS A 135 8.33 2.25 -9.78
N MET A 136 8.03 3.47 -10.18
CA MET A 136 6.89 3.78 -11.03
C MET A 136 7.37 4.08 -12.45
N LEU A 137 6.68 3.50 -13.44
CA LEU A 137 6.81 3.93 -14.84
C LEU A 137 5.81 5.06 -15.10
N SER A 138 6.29 6.09 -15.79
CA SER A 138 5.39 7.15 -16.24
C SER A 138 4.41 6.61 -17.29
N LEU A 139 3.14 7.04 -17.21
CA LEU A 139 2.09 6.62 -18.14
C LEU A 139 2.40 6.95 -19.59
N ILE A 140 3.26 7.94 -19.85
CA ILE A 140 3.70 8.27 -21.23
C ILE A 140 4.63 7.22 -21.85
N HIS A 141 5.08 6.23 -21.07
CA HIS A 141 5.96 5.14 -21.52
C HIS A 141 5.23 3.78 -21.58
N ILE A 142 3.92 3.77 -21.40
CA ILE A 142 3.10 2.55 -21.41
C ILE A 142 2.25 2.50 -22.68
#